data_696e231ffb33b9a958fe0d72ffdcfc4a
#
_entry.id   696e231ffb33b9a958fe0d72ffdcfc4a
#
_cell.length_a   1.000
_cell.length_b   1.000
_cell.length_c   1.000
_cell.angle_alpha   90.00
_cell.angle_beta   90.00
_cell.angle_gamma   90.00
#
_symmetry.space_group_name_H-M   'P 1'
#
loop_
_entity.id
_entity.type
_entity.pdbx_description
1 polymer ?
#
loop_
_entity_poly.entity_id
_entity_poly.type
_entity_poly.pdbx_seq_one_letter_code
_entity_poly.pdbx_strand_id
1 'polypeptide(L)'
;MQNRRNFLKQASLMLAGGLVAPQLLSSCGGKSGQAAATASESSKYIGLQLYSLRDLVKEEGIQKVLETAAKMGYKNLETASYDNGKIYGLAPAEFKKMVNDLGMKCTSAHLGQAFTKEKEAEVMSWWDQAIDAHNELGVKYMVQPWMPVNDKTTLDDLKMYCDYFNTVGYKTAAASIAFGYHNHDFEFRKIDDQLIYDFLLDNVSPNHV
;
A
#
# COMPACT_ATOMS: atom_id res chain seq x y z
N MET A 1 -12.56 -24.33 -0.95
CA MET A 1 -12.97 -22.90 -0.86
C MET A 1 -13.93 -22.73 0.30
N GLN A 2 -13.52 -22.02 1.35
CA GLN A 2 -14.42 -21.69 2.46
C GLN A 2 -15.35 -20.57 2.01
N ASN A 3 -16.64 -20.87 1.98
CA ASN A 3 -17.68 -19.94 1.56
C ASN A 3 -17.79 -18.79 2.59
N ARG A 4 -17.72 -17.52 2.17
CA ARG A 4 -17.81 -16.30 3.01
C ARG A 4 -18.98 -16.36 4.00
N ARG A 5 -20.07 -17.01 3.63
CA ARG A 5 -21.26 -17.21 4.47
C ARG A 5 -21.00 -18.12 5.67
N ASN A 6 -20.10 -19.09 5.54
CA ASN A 6 -19.73 -20.01 6.64
C ASN A 6 -18.73 -19.33 7.60
N PHE A 7 -17.86 -18.46 7.11
CA PHE A 7 -16.98 -17.67 7.94
C PHE A 7 -17.76 -16.72 8.85
N LEU A 8 -18.75 -16.00 8.32
CA LEU A 8 -19.61 -15.12 9.10
C LEU A 8 -20.44 -15.87 10.15
N LYS A 9 -20.94 -17.08 9.85
CA LYS A 9 -21.66 -17.91 10.79
C LYS A 9 -20.78 -18.43 11.93
N GLN A 10 -19.51 -18.74 11.66
CA GLN A 10 -18.56 -19.19 12.68
C GLN A 10 -18.10 -18.04 13.57
N ALA A 11 -17.92 -16.83 13.02
CA ALA A 11 -17.60 -15.64 13.80
C ALA A 11 -18.74 -15.24 14.76
N SER A 12 -20.01 -15.41 14.36
CA SER A 12 -21.18 -15.10 15.22
C SER A 12 -21.33 -16.08 16.38
N LEU A 13 -20.94 -17.35 16.21
CA LEU A 13 -21.01 -18.37 17.26
C LEU A 13 -19.93 -18.19 18.35
N MET A 14 -18.80 -17.59 18.02
CA MET A 14 -17.74 -17.30 19.01
C MET A 14 -18.07 -16.08 19.89
N LEU A 15 -18.88 -15.16 19.40
CA LEU A 15 -19.33 -13.99 20.19
C LEU A 15 -20.45 -14.29 21.19
N ALA A 16 -21.20 -15.38 21.00
CA ALA A 16 -22.28 -15.78 21.89
C ALA A 16 -21.84 -16.69 23.06
N GLY A 17 -20.60 -17.21 23.04
CA GLY A 17 -20.06 -18.12 24.06
C GLY A 17 -19.28 -17.45 25.20
N GLY A 18 -19.12 -16.14 25.20
CA GLY A 18 -18.20 -15.40 26.09
C GLY A 18 -18.76 -14.79 27.37
N LEU A 19 -19.99 -15.11 27.78
CA LEU A 19 -20.62 -14.45 28.93
C LEU A 19 -21.04 -15.40 30.08
N VAL A 20 -20.17 -16.34 30.48
CA VAL A 20 -20.32 -16.96 31.81
C VAL A 20 -18.92 -17.31 32.36
N ALA A 21 -18.34 -16.44 33.15
CA ALA A 21 -17.30 -16.81 34.09
C ALA A 21 -17.75 -16.44 35.51
N PRO A 22 -17.76 -17.38 36.47
CA PRO A 22 -18.13 -17.09 37.86
C PRO A 22 -16.99 -16.35 38.55
N GLN A 23 -17.37 -15.32 39.25
CA GLN A 23 -16.51 -14.62 40.22
C GLN A 23 -16.16 -15.57 41.36
N LEU A 24 -14.87 -15.80 41.58
CA LEU A 24 -14.35 -16.32 42.85
C LEU A 24 -13.64 -15.17 43.57
N LEU A 25 -14.27 -14.77 44.68
CA LEU A 25 -13.74 -13.90 45.71
C LEU A 25 -12.44 -14.46 46.28
N SER A 26 -11.40 -13.64 46.39
CA SER A 26 -10.45 -13.79 47.48
C SER A 26 -9.95 -12.42 47.92
N SER A 27 -10.30 -12.09 49.11
CA SER A 27 -9.85 -10.99 49.94
C SER A 27 -8.38 -11.18 50.28
N CYS A 28 -7.54 -10.14 50.23
CA CYS A 28 -6.73 -9.67 51.35
C CYS A 28 -5.92 -8.43 50.97
N GLY A 29 -5.97 -7.48 51.80
CA GLY A 29 -5.49 -6.13 51.83
C GLY A 29 -4.06 -5.85 51.41
N GLY A 30 -3.84 -4.63 50.94
CA GLY A 30 -2.53 -4.01 50.85
C GLY A 30 -2.47 -2.88 49.83
N LYS A 31 -2.55 -1.65 50.32
CA LYS A 31 -2.07 -0.37 49.79
C LYS A 31 -2.35 0.01 48.36
N SER A 32 -3.15 1.06 48.27
CA SER A 32 -3.39 1.91 47.10
C SER A 32 -2.10 2.38 46.43
N GLY A 33 -1.75 1.70 45.36
CA GLY A 33 -0.92 2.23 44.30
C GLY A 33 -1.85 2.46 43.12
N GLN A 34 -2.15 3.70 42.86
CA GLN A 34 -2.91 4.11 41.68
C GLN A 34 -2.04 3.86 40.46
N ALA A 35 -2.10 2.63 39.94
CA ALA A 35 -1.58 2.35 38.60
C ALA A 35 -2.45 3.18 37.64
N ALA A 36 -1.90 4.30 37.21
CA ALA A 36 -2.42 4.98 36.04
C ALA A 36 -2.45 3.93 34.92
N ALA A 37 -3.64 3.49 34.56
CA ALA A 37 -3.85 2.76 33.33
C ALA A 37 -3.41 3.71 32.22
N THR A 38 -2.18 3.54 31.74
CA THR A 38 -1.78 4.08 30.46
C THR A 38 -2.73 3.44 29.46
N ALA A 39 -3.75 4.19 29.06
CA ALA A 39 -4.53 3.86 27.91
C ALA A 39 -3.51 3.64 26.78
N SER A 40 -3.34 2.40 26.38
CA SER A 40 -2.69 2.08 25.12
C SER A 40 -3.48 2.85 24.10
N GLU A 41 -2.95 4.01 23.67
CA GLU A 41 -3.44 4.65 22.46
C GLU A 41 -3.33 3.60 21.37
N SER A 42 -4.46 3.01 21.01
CA SER A 42 -4.54 2.22 19.78
C SER A 42 -4.21 3.23 18.68
N SER A 43 -2.94 3.31 18.31
CA SER A 43 -2.48 4.15 17.22
C SER A 43 -3.21 3.64 15.98
N LYS A 44 -4.31 4.27 15.61
CA LYS A 44 -4.95 4.04 14.32
C LYS A 44 -3.88 4.39 13.30
N TYR A 45 -3.38 3.38 12.60
CA TYR A 45 -2.40 3.57 11.53
C TYR A 45 -3.11 4.22 10.34
N ILE A 46 -3.25 5.55 10.42
CA ILE A 46 -3.79 6.34 9.31
C ILE A 46 -2.61 6.75 8.45
N GLY A 47 -2.66 6.37 7.17
CA GLY A 47 -1.71 6.79 6.15
C GLY A 47 -2.26 7.93 5.31
N LEU A 48 -1.37 8.73 4.75
CA LEU A 48 -1.68 9.79 3.81
C LEU A 48 -0.98 9.50 2.48
N GLN A 49 -1.76 9.38 1.40
CA GLN A 49 -1.24 9.31 0.05
C GLN A 49 -0.97 10.74 -0.45
N LEU A 50 0.28 11.05 -0.76
CA LEU A 50 0.71 12.38 -1.16
C LEU A 50 0.21 12.83 -2.54
N TYR A 51 -0.31 11.91 -3.35
CA TYR A 51 -1.00 12.26 -4.59
C TYR A 51 -2.22 13.15 -4.34
N SER A 52 -2.92 12.96 -3.23
CA SER A 52 -4.05 13.79 -2.84
C SER A 52 -3.65 15.24 -2.56
N LEU A 53 -2.37 15.49 -2.30
CA LEU A 53 -1.82 16.82 -2.01
C LEU A 53 -0.91 17.32 -3.14
N ARG A 54 -0.93 16.69 -4.33
CA ARG A 54 -0.03 17.02 -5.45
C ARG A 54 -0.03 18.49 -5.86
N ASP A 55 -1.19 19.15 -5.77
CA ASP A 55 -1.33 20.56 -6.12
C ASP A 55 -0.62 21.43 -5.07
N LEU A 56 -0.81 21.14 -3.78
CA LEU A 56 -0.09 21.83 -2.70
C LEU A 56 1.43 21.57 -2.76
N VAL A 57 1.84 20.35 -3.09
CA VAL A 57 3.27 20.04 -3.28
C VAL A 57 3.87 20.88 -4.41
N LYS A 58 3.12 21.11 -5.49
CA LYS A 58 3.55 21.94 -6.61
C LYS A 58 3.61 23.43 -6.25
N GLU A 59 2.69 23.90 -5.42
CA GLU A 59 2.59 25.32 -5.03
C GLU A 59 3.54 25.67 -3.89
N GLU A 60 3.62 24.85 -2.84
CA GLU A 60 4.33 25.17 -1.59
C GLU A 60 5.62 24.35 -1.39
N GLY A 61 5.84 23.34 -2.21
CA GLY A 61 6.96 22.41 -2.07
C GLY A 61 6.71 21.29 -1.07
N ILE A 62 7.41 20.18 -1.27
CA ILE A 62 7.21 18.94 -0.49
C ILE A 62 7.49 19.12 1.00
N GLN A 63 8.51 19.90 1.38
CA GLN A 63 8.87 20.11 2.78
C GLN A 63 7.71 20.72 3.56
N LYS A 64 7.10 21.78 3.04
CA LYS A 64 5.99 22.49 3.70
C LYS A 64 4.76 21.61 3.86
N VAL A 65 4.46 20.81 2.84
CA VAL A 65 3.34 19.84 2.88
C VAL A 65 3.58 18.79 3.94
N LEU A 66 4.79 18.22 4.05
CA LEU A 66 5.15 17.26 5.08
C LEU A 66 5.07 17.83 6.49
N GLU A 67 5.57 19.06 6.71
CA GLU A 67 5.44 19.75 8.00
C GLU A 67 3.97 19.92 8.42
N THR A 68 3.11 20.25 7.46
CA THR A 68 1.67 20.39 7.69
C THR A 68 1.02 19.06 8.02
N ALA A 69 1.32 18.00 7.26
CA ALA A 69 0.82 16.65 7.52
C ALA A 69 1.26 16.12 8.90
N ALA A 70 2.51 16.35 9.28
CA ALA A 70 3.03 15.98 10.60
C ALA A 70 2.29 16.69 11.74
N LYS A 71 2.01 17.99 11.60
CA LYS A 71 1.22 18.79 12.56
C LYS A 71 -0.22 18.29 12.71
N MET A 72 -0.79 17.74 11.62
CA MET A 72 -2.12 17.10 11.63
C MET A 72 -2.10 15.70 12.28
N GLY A 73 -0.92 15.15 12.59
CA GLY A 73 -0.77 13.87 13.28
C GLY A 73 -0.58 12.66 12.38
N TYR A 74 -0.42 12.84 11.07
CA TYR A 74 -0.09 11.73 10.17
C TYR A 74 1.28 11.13 10.52
N LYS A 75 1.38 9.80 10.46
CA LYS A 75 2.60 9.05 10.77
C LYS A 75 3.09 8.18 9.63
N ASN A 76 2.20 7.81 8.72
CA ASN A 76 2.51 6.95 7.59
C ASN A 76 2.20 7.69 6.30
N LEU A 77 3.08 7.57 5.32
CA LEU A 77 2.94 8.20 4.02
C LEU A 77 3.03 7.17 2.91
N GLU A 78 2.31 7.44 1.82
CA GLU A 78 2.53 6.86 0.52
C GLU A 78 3.03 7.96 -0.41
N THR A 79 4.22 7.75 -1.00
CA THR A 79 4.80 8.69 -1.98
C THR A 79 4.07 8.55 -3.32
N ALA A 80 4.07 9.61 -4.13
CA ALA A 80 3.46 9.60 -5.46
C ALA A 80 4.28 10.42 -6.49
N SER A 81 5.58 10.54 -6.26
CA SER A 81 6.49 11.20 -7.18
C SER A 81 7.84 10.51 -7.17
N TYR A 82 8.22 9.98 -8.31
CA TYR A 82 9.53 9.38 -8.57
C TYR A 82 9.95 9.69 -10.01
N ASP A 83 11.16 10.21 -10.16
CA ASP A 83 11.77 10.47 -11.45
C ASP A 83 13.30 10.36 -11.37
N ASN A 84 13.91 9.60 -12.27
CA ASN A 84 15.37 9.50 -12.43
C ASN A 84 16.12 9.28 -11.11
N GLY A 85 15.68 8.31 -10.28
CA GLY A 85 16.30 7.98 -8.99
C GLY A 85 15.98 8.95 -7.86
N LYS A 86 15.11 9.95 -8.08
CA LYS A 86 14.75 10.97 -7.10
C LYS A 86 13.28 10.84 -6.68
N ILE A 87 13.01 11.09 -5.42
CA ILE A 87 11.68 11.13 -4.82
C ILE A 87 11.37 12.58 -4.46
N TYR A 88 10.36 13.18 -5.08
CA TYR A 88 10.09 14.62 -4.99
C TYR A 88 11.30 15.51 -5.30
N GLY A 89 12.15 15.08 -6.25
CA GLY A 89 13.36 15.81 -6.65
C GLY A 89 14.56 15.65 -5.72
N LEU A 90 14.43 14.93 -4.60
CA LEU A 90 15.47 14.67 -3.61
C LEU A 90 16.06 13.26 -3.77
N ALA A 91 17.30 13.07 -3.33
CA ALA A 91 17.86 11.73 -3.19
C ALA A 91 17.04 10.92 -2.16
N PRO A 92 16.89 9.58 -2.34
CA PRO A 92 16.08 8.77 -1.42
C PRO A 92 16.46 8.90 0.06
N ALA A 93 17.76 8.91 0.37
CA ALA A 93 18.25 9.13 1.74
C ALA A 93 17.88 10.50 2.30
N GLU A 94 17.95 11.54 1.48
CA GLU A 94 17.60 12.90 1.87
C GLU A 94 16.09 13.02 2.15
N PHE A 95 15.26 12.48 1.26
CA PHE A 95 13.82 12.46 1.47
C PHE A 95 13.44 11.63 2.70
N LYS A 96 14.06 10.46 2.88
CA LYS A 96 13.89 9.62 4.08
C LYS A 96 14.20 10.39 5.37
N LYS A 97 15.33 11.11 5.38
CA LYS A 97 15.72 11.93 6.54
C LYS A 97 14.69 13.01 6.83
N MET A 98 14.25 13.74 5.81
CA MET A 98 13.22 14.80 5.96
C MET A 98 11.93 14.25 6.58
N VAL A 99 11.45 13.10 6.12
CA VAL A 99 10.24 12.44 6.65
C VAL A 99 10.45 11.98 8.09
N ASN A 100 11.60 11.37 8.38
CA ASN A 100 11.90 10.85 9.72
C ASN A 100 12.08 11.96 10.75
N ASP A 101 12.71 13.08 10.39
CA ASP A 101 12.88 14.26 11.27
C ASP A 101 11.52 14.84 11.71
N LEU A 102 10.47 14.64 10.93
CA LEU A 102 9.09 15.02 11.25
C LEU A 102 8.31 13.91 12.02
N GLY A 103 8.99 12.83 12.39
CA GLY A 103 8.39 11.70 13.13
C GLY A 103 7.40 10.89 12.30
N MET A 104 7.54 10.90 10.98
CA MET A 104 6.77 10.12 10.02
C MET A 104 7.64 9.05 9.34
N LYS A 105 7.03 8.17 8.57
CA LYS A 105 7.72 7.20 7.70
C LYS A 105 6.95 6.99 6.40
N CYS A 106 7.67 6.66 5.33
CA CYS A 106 7.07 6.18 4.09
C CYS A 106 6.88 4.66 4.19
N THR A 107 5.65 4.21 4.03
CA THR A 107 5.31 2.78 4.06
C THR A 107 5.01 2.22 2.69
N SER A 108 4.64 3.08 1.75
CA SER A 108 4.23 2.73 0.40
C SER A 108 4.69 3.77 -0.61
N ALA A 109 4.77 3.36 -1.87
CA ALA A 109 5.05 4.21 -3.00
C ALA A 109 4.06 3.91 -4.15
N HIS A 110 3.43 4.95 -4.66
CA HIS A 110 2.46 4.94 -5.74
C HIS A 110 3.17 5.42 -7.02
N LEU A 111 3.60 4.48 -7.85
CA LEU A 111 4.41 4.73 -9.03
C LEU A 111 4.26 3.62 -10.06
N GLY A 112 4.58 3.90 -11.31
CA GLY A 112 4.54 2.91 -12.36
C GLY A 112 4.89 3.47 -13.73
N GLN A 113 4.99 2.56 -14.69
CA GLN A 113 5.26 2.88 -16.09
C GLN A 113 4.20 2.25 -17.00
N ALA A 114 3.93 2.92 -18.12
CA ALA A 114 3.21 2.31 -19.22
C ALA A 114 4.10 1.22 -19.86
N PHE A 115 3.54 0.05 -20.00
CA PHE A 115 4.25 -1.10 -20.54
C PHE A 115 3.83 -1.38 -21.99
N THR A 116 4.80 -1.63 -22.84
CA THR A 116 4.65 -2.29 -24.16
C THR A 116 5.82 -3.24 -24.36
N LYS A 117 5.65 -4.25 -25.22
CA LYS A 117 6.73 -5.22 -25.52
C LYS A 117 7.97 -4.55 -26.10
N GLU A 118 7.79 -3.50 -26.90
CA GLU A 118 8.89 -2.75 -27.52
C GLU A 118 9.72 -1.98 -26.50
N LYS A 119 9.13 -1.61 -25.38
CA LYS A 119 9.76 -0.86 -24.29
C LYS A 119 10.11 -1.72 -23.07
N GLU A 120 9.97 -3.02 -23.15
CA GLU A 120 10.16 -3.91 -22.01
C GLU A 120 11.50 -3.69 -21.30
N ALA A 121 12.61 -3.66 -22.05
CA ALA A 121 13.94 -3.46 -21.47
C ALA A 121 14.08 -2.10 -20.76
N GLU A 122 13.53 -1.02 -21.35
CA GLU A 122 13.52 0.32 -20.77
C GLU A 122 12.70 0.36 -19.48
N VAL A 123 11.48 -0.19 -19.53
CA VAL A 123 10.57 -0.24 -18.38
C VAL A 123 11.14 -1.08 -17.26
N MET A 124 11.75 -2.23 -17.56
CA MET A 124 12.38 -3.07 -16.54
C MET A 124 13.60 -2.39 -15.90
N SER A 125 14.41 -1.68 -16.67
CA SER A 125 15.54 -0.89 -16.15
C SER A 125 15.05 0.25 -15.24
N TRP A 126 13.96 0.89 -15.61
CA TRP A 126 13.32 1.92 -14.76
C TRP A 126 12.83 1.32 -13.42
N TRP A 127 12.22 0.11 -13.47
CA TRP A 127 11.80 -0.58 -12.26
C TRP A 127 12.98 -0.96 -11.36
N ASP A 128 14.09 -1.41 -11.92
CA ASP A 128 15.29 -1.73 -11.12
C ASP A 128 15.78 -0.50 -10.36
N GLN A 129 15.87 0.66 -11.00
CA GLN A 129 16.24 1.91 -10.35
C GLN A 129 15.18 2.39 -9.33
N ALA A 130 13.90 2.22 -9.64
CA ALA A 130 12.82 2.58 -8.74
C ALA A 130 12.81 1.70 -7.48
N ILE A 131 13.04 0.38 -7.63
CA ILE A 131 13.14 -0.56 -6.53
C ILE A 131 14.31 -0.20 -5.62
N ASP A 132 15.49 0.08 -6.17
CA ASP A 132 16.67 0.49 -5.39
C ASP A 132 16.40 1.77 -4.58
N ALA A 133 15.84 2.80 -5.21
CA ALA A 133 15.50 4.05 -4.55
C ALA A 133 14.47 3.89 -3.42
N HIS A 134 13.46 3.06 -3.63
CA HIS A 134 12.40 2.84 -2.64
C HIS A 134 12.80 1.83 -1.55
N ASN A 135 13.72 0.92 -1.85
CA ASN A 135 14.36 0.08 -0.84
C ASN A 135 15.23 0.93 0.11
N GLU A 136 15.99 1.90 -0.41
CA GLU A 136 16.73 2.86 0.40
C GLU A 136 15.78 3.71 1.26
N LEU A 137 14.65 4.18 0.70
CA LEU A 137 13.61 4.89 1.45
C LEU A 137 13.02 4.01 2.56
N GLY A 138 12.93 2.71 2.36
CA GLY A 138 12.45 1.72 3.32
C GLY A 138 10.95 1.46 3.24
N VAL A 139 10.35 1.58 2.06
CA VAL A 139 8.94 1.23 1.84
C VAL A 139 8.71 -0.27 1.94
N LYS A 140 7.49 -0.66 2.25
CA LYS A 140 7.04 -2.05 2.28
C LYS A 140 6.22 -2.43 1.06
N TYR A 141 5.68 -1.44 0.37
CA TYR A 141 4.78 -1.62 -0.75
C TYR A 141 5.17 -0.70 -1.89
N MET A 142 5.11 -1.21 -3.11
CA MET A 142 5.15 -0.42 -4.34
C MET A 142 3.89 -0.74 -5.14
N VAL A 143 3.16 0.30 -5.53
CA VAL A 143 1.81 0.16 -6.10
C VAL A 143 1.79 0.83 -7.46
N GLN A 144 1.51 0.05 -8.52
CA GLN A 144 1.25 0.62 -9.83
C GLN A 144 -0.17 1.18 -9.88
N PRO A 145 -0.32 2.49 -10.19
CA PRO A 145 -1.60 3.18 -10.04
C PRO A 145 -2.59 2.96 -11.18
N TRP A 146 -2.16 2.43 -12.31
CA TRP A 146 -3.02 2.28 -13.49
C TRP A 146 -2.41 1.39 -14.56
N MET A 147 -3.24 0.97 -15.50
CA MET A 147 -2.85 0.42 -16.79
C MET A 147 -3.71 1.07 -17.90
N PRO A 148 -3.22 1.21 -19.14
CA PRO A 148 -4.01 1.78 -20.22
C PRO A 148 -5.11 0.79 -20.65
N VAL A 149 -6.37 1.19 -20.44
CA VAL A 149 -7.55 0.45 -20.91
C VAL A 149 -8.44 1.43 -21.69
N ASN A 150 -8.79 1.04 -22.89
CA ASN A 150 -9.69 1.79 -23.77
C ASN A 150 -10.61 0.83 -24.56
N ASP A 151 -11.42 1.35 -25.44
CA ASP A 151 -12.42 0.56 -26.19
C ASP A 151 -11.82 -0.43 -27.21
N LYS A 152 -10.49 -0.37 -27.45
CA LYS A 152 -9.76 -1.29 -28.32
C LYS A 152 -8.94 -2.31 -27.57
N THR A 153 -8.92 -2.23 -26.24
CA THR A 153 -8.17 -3.15 -25.38
C THR A 153 -8.76 -4.56 -25.51
N THR A 154 -7.91 -5.54 -25.72
CA THR A 154 -8.26 -6.96 -25.85
C THR A 154 -7.87 -7.75 -24.59
N LEU A 155 -8.33 -9.01 -24.49
CA LEU A 155 -7.90 -9.92 -23.41
C LEU A 155 -6.40 -10.23 -23.51
N ASP A 156 -5.82 -10.26 -24.72
CA ASP A 156 -4.36 -10.44 -24.90
C ASP A 156 -3.57 -9.24 -24.36
N ASP A 157 -4.09 -8.02 -24.52
CA ASP A 157 -3.49 -6.83 -23.90
C ASP A 157 -3.54 -6.91 -22.37
N LEU A 158 -4.64 -7.36 -21.79
CA LEU A 158 -4.75 -7.58 -20.35
C LEU A 158 -3.78 -8.66 -19.88
N LYS A 159 -3.64 -9.76 -20.64
CA LYS A 159 -2.70 -10.83 -20.31
C LYS A 159 -1.26 -10.33 -20.32
N MET A 160 -0.90 -9.50 -21.29
CA MET A 160 0.41 -8.84 -21.35
C MET A 160 0.66 -8.00 -20.09
N TYR A 161 -0.34 -7.26 -19.62
CA TYR A 161 -0.23 -6.49 -18.37
C TYR A 161 -0.13 -7.39 -17.12
N CYS A 162 -0.86 -8.51 -17.06
CA CYS A 162 -0.71 -9.48 -15.97
C CYS A 162 0.71 -10.05 -15.91
N ASP A 163 1.29 -10.41 -17.06
CA ASP A 163 2.66 -10.92 -17.14
C ASP A 163 3.70 -9.86 -16.74
N TYR A 164 3.47 -8.62 -17.14
CA TYR A 164 4.26 -7.48 -16.70
C TYR A 164 4.17 -7.29 -15.17
N PHE A 165 2.99 -7.29 -14.57
CA PHE A 165 2.81 -7.16 -13.13
C PHE A 165 3.47 -8.31 -12.36
N ASN A 166 3.35 -9.55 -12.87
CA ASN A 166 4.02 -10.71 -12.29
C ASN A 166 5.56 -10.53 -12.30
N THR A 167 6.10 -10.01 -13.41
CA THR A 167 7.54 -9.75 -13.54
C THR A 167 8.00 -8.69 -12.56
N VAL A 168 7.29 -7.56 -12.45
CA VAL A 168 7.61 -6.50 -11.51
C VAL A 168 7.45 -6.98 -10.07
N GLY A 169 6.37 -7.71 -9.77
CA GLY A 169 6.14 -8.27 -8.45
C GLY A 169 7.23 -9.25 -8.01
N TYR A 170 7.76 -10.07 -8.93
CA TYR A 170 8.91 -10.92 -8.66
C TYR A 170 10.17 -10.09 -8.31
N LYS A 171 10.44 -9.01 -9.07
CA LYS A 171 11.59 -8.12 -8.84
C LYS A 171 11.48 -7.39 -7.48
N THR A 172 10.31 -6.84 -7.15
CA THR A 172 10.09 -6.15 -5.86
C THR A 172 10.17 -7.11 -4.67
N ALA A 173 9.66 -8.35 -4.83
CA ALA A 173 9.76 -9.39 -3.80
C ALA A 173 11.21 -9.75 -3.48
N ALA A 174 12.12 -9.78 -4.48
CA ALA A 174 13.55 -9.99 -4.27
C ALA A 174 14.19 -8.90 -3.40
N ALA A 175 13.62 -7.68 -3.40
CA ALA A 175 14.00 -6.57 -2.52
C ALA A 175 13.19 -6.54 -1.20
N SER A 176 12.39 -7.58 -0.90
CA SER A 176 11.49 -7.64 0.26
C SER A 176 10.41 -6.55 0.29
N ILE A 177 9.99 -6.09 -0.89
CA ILE A 177 8.91 -5.13 -1.10
C ILE A 177 7.75 -5.86 -1.76
N ALA A 178 6.54 -5.73 -1.21
CA ALA A 178 5.33 -6.25 -1.85
C ALA A 178 4.91 -5.34 -3.00
N PHE A 179 4.53 -5.93 -4.12
CA PHE A 179 3.96 -5.19 -5.24
C PHE A 179 2.44 -5.27 -5.19
N GLY A 180 1.77 -4.24 -5.71
CA GLY A 180 0.32 -4.21 -5.84
C GLY A 180 -0.13 -3.38 -7.02
N TYR A 181 -1.38 -3.59 -7.42
CA TYR A 181 -2.07 -2.78 -8.41
C TYR A 181 -3.21 -2.00 -7.76
N HIS A 182 -3.30 -0.70 -8.05
CA HIS A 182 -4.39 0.16 -7.61
C HIS A 182 -5.42 0.24 -8.73
N ASN A 183 -6.58 -0.37 -8.54
CA ASN A 183 -7.67 -0.35 -9.50
C ASN A 183 -8.47 0.96 -9.47
N HIS A 184 -9.13 1.26 -10.59
CA HIS A 184 -10.10 2.33 -10.74
C HIS A 184 -11.48 1.75 -11.05
N ASP A 185 -12.34 2.53 -11.70
CA ASP A 185 -13.68 2.11 -12.10
C ASP A 185 -13.69 1.29 -13.39
N PHE A 186 -12.72 1.51 -14.28
CA PHE A 186 -12.68 0.87 -15.58
C PHE A 186 -12.38 -0.63 -15.52
N GLU A 187 -11.77 -1.15 -14.46
CA GLU A 187 -11.57 -2.58 -14.27
C GLU A 187 -12.88 -3.34 -13.99
N PHE A 188 -13.94 -2.63 -13.67
CA PHE A 188 -15.29 -3.20 -13.54
C PHE A 188 -16.09 -3.21 -14.86
N ARG A 189 -15.46 -2.87 -15.98
CA ARG A 189 -15.99 -3.08 -17.33
C ARG A 189 -15.67 -4.50 -17.82
N LYS A 190 -16.33 -4.89 -18.91
CA LYS A 190 -16.12 -6.19 -19.54
C LYS A 190 -15.44 -6.04 -20.90
N ILE A 191 -14.63 -7.02 -21.23
CA ILE A 191 -14.08 -7.29 -22.56
C ILE A 191 -14.46 -8.73 -22.89
N ASP A 192 -15.15 -8.98 -24.01
CA ASP A 192 -15.62 -10.31 -24.44
C ASP A 192 -16.37 -11.05 -23.31
N ASP A 193 -17.30 -10.38 -22.63
CA ASP A 193 -18.06 -10.87 -21.47
C ASP A 193 -17.23 -11.18 -20.20
N GLN A 194 -15.90 -11.06 -20.24
CA GLN A 194 -15.01 -11.23 -19.08
C GLN A 194 -14.86 -9.89 -18.34
N LEU A 195 -15.12 -9.87 -17.03
CA LEU A 195 -14.85 -8.70 -16.19
C LEU A 195 -13.33 -8.50 -16.08
N ILE A 196 -12.84 -7.29 -16.36
CA ILE A 196 -11.40 -6.99 -16.35
C ILE A 196 -10.80 -7.30 -14.98
N TYR A 197 -11.46 -6.89 -13.90
CA TYR A 197 -10.99 -7.13 -12.53
C TYR A 197 -10.83 -8.62 -12.20
N ASP A 198 -11.81 -9.45 -12.57
CA ASP A 198 -11.73 -10.89 -12.36
C ASP A 198 -10.61 -11.51 -13.21
N PHE A 199 -10.46 -11.04 -14.47
CA PHE A 199 -9.38 -11.47 -15.34
C PHE A 199 -7.99 -11.18 -14.74
N LEU A 200 -7.81 -9.99 -14.14
CA LEU A 200 -6.57 -9.66 -13.44
C LEU A 200 -6.32 -10.60 -12.27
N LEU A 201 -7.32 -10.82 -11.41
CA LEU A 201 -7.19 -11.72 -10.25
C LEU A 201 -6.86 -13.16 -10.65
N ASP A 202 -7.37 -13.64 -11.78
CA ASP A 202 -7.12 -15.00 -12.28
C ASP A 202 -5.74 -15.16 -12.93
N ASN A 203 -5.12 -14.08 -13.39
CA ASN A 203 -3.89 -14.11 -14.19
C ASN A 203 -2.65 -13.49 -13.51
N VAL A 204 -2.81 -12.81 -12.37
CA VAL A 204 -1.67 -12.36 -11.57
C VAL A 204 -1.30 -13.39 -10.51
N SER A 205 -0.02 -13.43 -10.14
CA SER A 205 0.47 -14.32 -9.09
C SER A 205 0.06 -13.81 -7.71
N PRO A 206 -0.70 -14.58 -6.91
CA PRO A 206 -1.10 -14.15 -5.56
C PRO A 206 0.07 -14.07 -4.57
N ASN A 207 1.27 -14.51 -4.98
CA ASN A 207 2.47 -14.43 -4.17
C ASN A 207 3.31 -13.18 -4.46
N HIS A 208 3.03 -12.50 -5.55
CA HIS A 208 3.87 -11.38 -6.02
C HIS A 208 3.08 -10.12 -6.36
N VAL A 209 1.73 -10.21 -6.53
CA VAL A 209 0.86 -9.07 -6.87
C VAL A 209 -0.34 -9.03 -5.94
#